data_5b40be5e6a30032f1828ca4b5bb5731d
#
_entry.id   5b40be5e6a30032f1828ca4b5bb5731d
#
_cell.length_a   1.000
_cell.length_b   1.000
_cell.length_c   1.000
_cell.angle_alpha   90.00
_cell.angle_beta   90.00
_cell.angle_gamma   90.00
#
_symmetry.space_group_name_H-M   'P 1'
#
loop_
_entity.id
_entity.type
_entity.pdbx_description
1 polymer ?
#
loop_
_entity_poly.entity_id
_entity_poly.type
_entity_poly.pdbx_seq_one_letter_code
_entity_poly.pdbx_strand_id
1 'polypeptide(L)'
;MGIIEAKDLTFEYIRRDEEGNVEGVTTAVDKVNLDIRQGDFVAILGHNGSGKSTLAKHMNAILNPTEGTVWVDGMDTSREDKVWEIRQTAGMVFQNPDNQIIGQVVEEDVGFGPENMGVPTREIWERVEESLKAVGMYEYRKHSPNKLSGGQKQRVSIAGVLAMHPKCIVLDEPTAMLDPSGRREVIRAVRGLNQVEGVTVILITHYMEEIIHADKVFVMDKGKVVMEGVPREIFSQVERLKELRLDVPQVTLLAYELEKRGMKLRRGILTVEELADELIGAISR
;
A
#
# COMPACT_ATOMS: atom_id res chain seq x y z
N MET A 1 -14.03 -13.11 -8.78
CA MET A 1 -12.58 -13.35 -8.82
C MET A 1 -11.95 -12.01 -8.45
N GLY A 2 -11.08 -12.00 -7.44
CA GLY A 2 -10.40 -10.80 -7.00
C GLY A 2 -9.39 -10.31 -8.03
N ILE A 3 -8.98 -9.06 -7.91
CA ILE A 3 -7.86 -8.52 -8.71
C ILE A 3 -6.52 -9.11 -8.22
N ILE A 4 -6.39 -9.36 -6.92
CA ILE A 4 -5.28 -10.09 -6.30
C ILE A 4 -5.86 -11.19 -5.44
N GLU A 5 -5.44 -12.43 -5.67
CA GLU A 5 -5.79 -13.59 -4.84
C GLU A 5 -4.51 -14.32 -4.42
N ALA A 6 -4.44 -14.76 -3.18
CA ALA A 6 -3.39 -15.65 -2.70
C ALA A 6 -4.01 -16.83 -1.96
N LYS A 7 -3.49 -18.01 -2.21
CA LYS A 7 -3.91 -19.25 -1.56
C LYS A 7 -2.70 -20.00 -1.02
N ASP A 8 -2.70 -20.21 0.30
CA ASP A 8 -1.65 -20.89 1.05
C ASP A 8 -0.24 -20.39 0.72
N LEU A 9 -0.13 -19.08 0.42
CA LEU A 9 1.13 -18.45 0.02
C LEU A 9 2.16 -18.60 1.13
N THR A 10 3.24 -19.30 0.83
CA THR A 10 4.44 -19.42 1.66
C THR A 10 5.65 -18.94 0.91
N PHE A 11 6.52 -18.17 1.58
CA PHE A 11 7.78 -17.75 1.00
C PHE A 11 8.92 -17.78 2.02
N GLU A 12 10.04 -18.39 1.61
CA GLU A 12 11.23 -18.57 2.41
C GLU A 12 12.45 -17.89 1.77
N TYR A 13 13.14 -17.07 2.55
CA TYR A 13 14.47 -16.60 2.18
C TYR A 13 15.51 -17.66 2.59
N ILE A 14 16.27 -18.15 1.61
CA ILE A 14 17.34 -19.11 1.83
C ILE A 14 18.67 -18.34 1.79
N ARG A 15 19.37 -18.31 2.93
CA ARG A 15 20.73 -17.78 3.00
C ARG A 15 21.71 -18.90 2.70
N ARG A 16 22.66 -18.61 1.80
CA ARG A 16 23.74 -19.55 1.43
C ARG A 16 25.08 -18.92 1.77
N ASP A 17 26.05 -19.75 2.16
CA ASP A 17 27.45 -19.38 2.32
C ASP A 17 28.14 -19.19 0.94
N GLU A 18 29.44 -18.80 0.98
CA GLU A 18 30.24 -18.60 -0.23
C GLU A 18 30.45 -19.91 -1.03
N GLU A 19 30.28 -21.07 -0.40
CA GLU A 19 30.38 -22.40 -1.01
C GLU A 19 29.02 -22.89 -1.58
N GLY A 20 27.93 -22.13 -1.37
CA GLY A 20 26.59 -22.44 -1.83
C GLY A 20 25.75 -23.32 -0.88
N ASN A 21 26.30 -23.70 0.29
CA ASN A 21 25.56 -24.47 1.29
C ASN A 21 24.50 -23.61 1.98
N VAL A 22 23.38 -24.23 2.39
CA VAL A 22 22.31 -23.53 3.11
C VAL A 22 22.77 -23.22 4.54
N GLU A 23 22.92 -21.94 4.84
CA GLU A 23 23.30 -21.42 6.16
C GLU A 23 22.08 -21.16 7.05
N GLY A 24 20.94 -20.83 6.45
CA GLY A 24 19.70 -20.60 7.16
C GLY A 24 18.50 -20.39 6.24
N VAL A 25 17.34 -20.74 6.76
CA VAL A 25 16.04 -20.52 6.10
C VAL A 25 15.19 -19.63 7.00
N THR A 26 14.57 -18.60 6.43
CA THR A 26 13.69 -17.69 7.15
C THR A 26 12.36 -17.62 6.41
N THR A 27 11.30 -18.13 7.02
CA THR A 27 9.94 -18.02 6.48
C THR A 27 9.43 -16.59 6.67
N ALA A 28 9.30 -15.85 5.58
CA ALA A 28 8.86 -14.46 5.58
C ALA A 28 7.35 -14.30 5.39
N VAL A 29 6.72 -15.25 4.70
CA VAL A 29 5.26 -15.37 4.52
C VAL A 29 4.90 -16.83 4.75
N ASP A 30 3.87 -17.09 5.56
CA ASP A 30 3.50 -18.44 6.01
C ASP A 30 1.99 -18.65 5.84
N LYS A 31 1.62 -19.41 4.79
CA LYS A 31 0.25 -19.83 4.45
C LYS A 31 -0.76 -18.68 4.44
N VAL A 32 -0.37 -17.56 3.83
CA VAL A 32 -1.25 -16.42 3.68
C VAL A 32 -2.31 -16.69 2.64
N ASN A 33 -3.56 -16.42 3.03
CA ASN A 33 -4.72 -16.41 2.15
C ASN A 33 -5.28 -14.99 2.13
N LEU A 34 -5.55 -14.43 0.94
CA LEU A 34 -6.19 -13.14 0.78
C LEU A 34 -6.96 -13.06 -0.53
N ASP A 35 -7.98 -12.22 -0.54
CA ASP A 35 -8.77 -11.86 -1.70
C ASP A 35 -9.06 -10.37 -1.68
N ILE A 36 -8.62 -9.66 -2.74
CA ILE A 36 -8.77 -8.22 -2.92
C ILE A 36 -9.58 -7.99 -4.18
N ARG A 37 -10.69 -7.25 -4.06
CA ARG A 37 -11.58 -6.96 -5.18
C ARG A 37 -11.08 -5.75 -5.97
N GLN A 38 -11.42 -5.73 -7.24
CA GLN A 38 -11.14 -4.56 -8.07
C GLN A 38 -11.89 -3.33 -7.54
N GLY A 39 -11.18 -2.20 -7.46
CA GLY A 39 -11.72 -0.93 -6.95
C GLY A 39 -11.60 -0.75 -5.45
N ASP A 40 -11.27 -1.79 -4.66
CA ASP A 40 -11.08 -1.66 -3.23
C ASP A 40 -9.84 -0.81 -2.88
N PHE A 41 -9.94 -0.05 -1.79
CA PHE A 41 -8.80 0.54 -1.09
C PHE A 41 -8.46 -0.37 0.11
N VAL A 42 -7.39 -1.16 -0.02
CA VAL A 42 -6.98 -2.15 0.98
C VAL A 42 -5.72 -1.69 1.70
N ALA A 43 -5.67 -1.89 3.01
CA ALA A 43 -4.48 -1.65 3.81
C ALA A 43 -3.88 -2.96 4.34
N ILE A 44 -2.55 -3.02 4.37
CA ILE A 44 -1.80 -4.11 5.02
C ILE A 44 -0.96 -3.51 6.15
N LEU A 45 -1.31 -3.86 7.38
CA LEU A 45 -0.65 -3.44 8.61
C LEU A 45 0.27 -4.54 9.15
N GLY A 46 1.25 -4.14 9.94
CA GLY A 46 2.12 -5.03 10.68
C GLY A 46 3.39 -4.31 11.13
N HIS A 47 4.05 -4.80 12.16
CA HIS A 47 5.35 -4.28 12.58
C HIS A 47 6.46 -4.58 11.54
N ASN A 48 7.63 -3.96 11.69
CA ASN A 48 8.77 -4.22 10.82
C ASN A 48 9.20 -5.69 10.93
N GLY A 49 9.41 -6.33 9.77
CA GLY A 49 9.73 -7.75 9.69
C GLY A 49 8.52 -8.70 9.77
N SER A 50 7.28 -8.21 9.76
CA SER A 50 6.08 -9.08 9.74
C SER A 50 5.78 -9.74 8.39
N GLY A 51 6.52 -9.42 7.31
CA GLY A 51 6.37 -10.03 5.98
C GLY A 51 5.64 -9.17 4.95
N LYS A 52 5.18 -7.95 5.27
CA LYS A 52 4.37 -7.08 4.38
C LYS A 52 5.01 -6.80 3.02
N SER A 53 6.26 -6.31 3.01
CA SER A 53 6.96 -5.99 1.76
C SER A 53 7.28 -7.25 0.94
N THR A 54 7.46 -8.40 1.61
CA THR A 54 7.60 -9.69 0.93
C THR A 54 6.28 -10.07 0.26
N LEU A 55 5.15 -9.96 0.98
CA LEU A 55 3.82 -10.18 0.44
C LEU A 55 3.53 -9.26 -0.77
N ALA A 56 3.85 -7.95 -0.65
CA ALA A 56 3.69 -6.98 -1.75
C ALA A 56 4.43 -7.41 -3.03
N LYS A 57 5.65 -7.89 -2.90
CA LYS A 57 6.48 -8.33 -4.04
C LYS A 57 5.90 -9.53 -4.79
N HIS A 58 5.10 -10.36 -4.14
CA HIS A 58 4.36 -11.45 -4.82
C HIS A 58 3.19 -10.91 -5.64
N MET A 59 2.57 -9.80 -5.22
CA MET A 59 1.45 -9.18 -5.94
C MET A 59 1.86 -8.53 -7.28
N ASN A 60 3.16 -8.38 -7.54
CA ASN A 60 3.71 -7.84 -8.79
C ASN A 60 4.68 -8.82 -9.48
N ALA A 61 4.67 -10.10 -9.08
CA ALA A 61 5.58 -11.14 -9.59
C ALA A 61 7.07 -10.73 -9.56
N ILE A 62 7.49 -9.99 -8.52
CA ILE A 62 8.92 -9.74 -8.22
C ILE A 62 9.50 -10.94 -7.49
N LEU A 63 8.70 -11.58 -6.64
CA LEU A 63 9.02 -12.84 -5.97
C LEU A 63 7.99 -13.89 -6.37
N ASN A 64 8.46 -15.11 -6.56
CA ASN A 64 7.60 -16.28 -6.77
C ASN A 64 7.41 -17.03 -5.45
N PRO A 65 6.20 -17.55 -5.16
CA PRO A 65 5.95 -18.37 -3.97
C PRO A 65 6.90 -19.56 -3.86
N THR A 66 7.32 -19.91 -2.63
CA THR A 66 7.97 -21.21 -2.34
C THR A 66 6.92 -22.31 -2.34
N GLU A 67 5.74 -22.02 -1.76
CA GLU A 67 4.56 -22.89 -1.79
C GLU A 67 3.29 -22.04 -1.93
N GLY A 68 2.20 -22.65 -2.39
CA GLY A 68 0.94 -21.96 -2.64
C GLY A 68 0.95 -21.23 -3.98
N THR A 69 -0.03 -20.37 -4.20
CA THR A 69 -0.19 -19.63 -5.47
C THR A 69 -0.71 -18.23 -5.24
N VAL A 70 -0.25 -17.28 -6.07
CA VAL A 70 -0.77 -15.92 -6.16
C VAL A 70 -1.27 -15.66 -7.57
N TRP A 71 -2.46 -15.09 -7.68
CA TRP A 71 -3.04 -14.66 -8.96
C TRP A 71 -3.23 -13.15 -8.98
N VAL A 72 -2.94 -12.56 -10.13
CA VAL A 72 -3.17 -11.15 -10.44
C VAL A 72 -4.09 -11.11 -11.66
N ASP A 73 -5.32 -10.63 -11.47
CA ASP A 73 -6.36 -10.62 -12.51
C ASP A 73 -6.52 -12.01 -13.19
N GLY A 74 -6.50 -13.07 -12.37
CA GLY A 74 -6.56 -14.46 -12.81
C GLY A 74 -5.28 -15.06 -13.42
N MET A 75 -4.21 -14.28 -13.53
CA MET A 75 -2.90 -14.73 -14.02
C MET A 75 -2.06 -15.25 -12.85
N ASP A 76 -1.58 -16.50 -12.93
CA ASP A 76 -0.68 -17.09 -11.93
C ASP A 76 0.71 -16.42 -12.01
N THR A 77 1.20 -15.89 -10.88
CA THR A 77 2.46 -15.15 -10.80
C THR A 77 3.70 -16.03 -11.00
N SER A 78 3.57 -17.36 -10.91
CA SER A 78 4.67 -18.30 -11.19
C SER A 78 4.93 -18.49 -12.69
N ARG A 79 4.04 -18.03 -13.55
CA ARG A 79 4.16 -18.18 -15.00
C ARG A 79 5.05 -17.07 -15.57
N GLU A 80 6.26 -17.43 -15.99
CA GLU A 80 7.24 -16.52 -16.57
C GLU A 80 6.71 -15.79 -17.83
N ASP A 81 5.89 -16.45 -18.65
CA ASP A 81 5.27 -15.87 -19.84
C ASP A 81 4.20 -14.81 -19.53
N LYS A 82 3.74 -14.72 -18.27
CA LYS A 82 2.74 -13.76 -17.80
C LYS A 82 3.30 -12.60 -16.97
N VAL A 83 4.56 -12.65 -16.58
CA VAL A 83 5.18 -11.64 -15.70
C VAL A 83 5.00 -10.20 -16.22
N TRP A 84 5.12 -10.01 -17.54
CA TRP A 84 4.95 -8.70 -18.15
C TRP A 84 3.51 -8.17 -18.01
N GLU A 85 2.51 -8.97 -18.35
CA GLU A 85 1.09 -8.62 -18.21
C GLU A 85 0.71 -8.38 -16.75
N ILE A 86 1.26 -9.19 -15.83
CA ILE A 86 1.05 -9.04 -14.38
C ILE A 86 1.57 -7.68 -13.90
N ARG A 87 2.79 -7.30 -14.30
CA ARG A 87 3.40 -6.01 -13.90
C ARG A 87 2.71 -4.80 -14.50
N GLN A 88 2.10 -4.95 -15.67
CA GLN A 88 1.22 -3.91 -16.25
C GLN A 88 -0.09 -3.80 -15.46
N THR A 89 -0.65 -4.92 -15.01
CA THR A 89 -1.92 -4.98 -14.28
C THR A 89 -1.79 -4.46 -12.86
N ALA A 90 -0.75 -4.90 -12.14
CA ALA A 90 -0.46 -4.51 -10.75
C ALA A 90 0.89 -3.78 -10.68
N GLY A 91 0.85 -2.47 -10.75
CA GLY A 91 2.03 -1.63 -10.63
C GLY A 91 2.51 -1.54 -9.18
N MET A 92 3.81 -1.41 -8.97
CA MET A 92 4.40 -1.32 -7.63
C MET A 92 5.17 -0.01 -7.43
N VAL A 93 4.94 0.64 -6.30
CA VAL A 93 5.66 1.83 -5.84
C VAL A 93 6.43 1.46 -4.57
N PHE A 94 7.74 1.70 -4.58
CA PHE A 94 8.64 1.34 -3.48
C PHE A 94 8.74 2.45 -2.43
N GLN A 95 9.22 2.07 -1.26
CA GLN A 95 9.37 2.96 -0.10
C GLN A 95 10.26 4.18 -0.38
N ASN A 96 11.37 3.99 -1.11
CA ASN A 96 12.29 5.06 -1.43
C ASN A 96 12.16 5.46 -2.91
N PRO A 97 11.62 6.68 -3.21
CA PRO A 97 11.47 7.15 -4.58
C PRO A 97 12.80 7.36 -5.32
N ASP A 98 13.90 7.61 -4.61
CA ASP A 98 15.22 7.78 -5.24
C ASP A 98 15.75 6.48 -5.87
N ASN A 99 15.24 5.33 -5.45
CA ASN A 99 15.56 4.03 -6.05
C ASN A 99 14.67 3.71 -7.26
N GLN A 100 13.62 4.49 -7.50
CA GLN A 100 12.63 4.25 -8.55
C GLN A 100 12.76 5.26 -9.68
N ILE A 101 13.00 6.53 -9.37
CA ILE A 101 13.15 7.61 -10.34
C ILE A 101 14.51 7.50 -11.00
N ILE A 102 14.55 7.36 -12.33
CA ILE A 102 15.76 7.21 -13.15
C ILE A 102 15.96 8.34 -14.15
N GLY A 103 14.89 9.06 -14.52
CA GLY A 103 14.90 10.14 -15.48
C GLY A 103 15.56 11.42 -14.95
N GLN A 104 16.10 12.25 -15.85
CA GLN A 104 16.64 13.55 -15.49
C GLN A 104 15.57 14.65 -15.48
N VAL A 105 14.45 14.41 -16.13
CA VAL A 105 13.26 15.28 -16.22
C VAL A 105 12.05 14.51 -15.81
N VAL A 106 11.18 15.11 -15.00
CA VAL A 106 9.99 14.45 -14.43
C VAL A 106 9.10 13.80 -15.50
N GLU A 107 8.78 14.51 -16.58
CA GLU A 107 7.89 13.96 -17.62
C GLU A 107 8.52 12.79 -18.39
N GLU A 108 9.84 12.78 -18.55
CA GLU A 108 10.57 11.69 -19.19
C GLU A 108 10.56 10.44 -18.29
N ASP A 109 10.74 10.64 -16.98
CA ASP A 109 10.67 9.54 -16.02
C ASP A 109 9.28 8.89 -15.99
N VAL A 110 8.22 9.71 -15.97
CA VAL A 110 6.83 9.22 -16.00
C VAL A 110 6.51 8.52 -17.32
N GLY A 111 7.08 8.98 -18.43
CA GLY A 111 6.90 8.40 -19.77
C GLY A 111 7.64 7.08 -19.98
N PHE A 112 8.63 6.76 -19.13
CA PHE A 112 9.49 5.58 -19.29
C PHE A 112 8.72 4.24 -19.27
N GLY A 113 7.73 4.11 -18.36
CA GLY A 113 6.88 2.91 -18.29
C GLY A 113 6.10 2.67 -19.60
N PRO A 114 5.26 3.60 -20.05
CA PRO A 114 4.54 3.50 -21.32
C PRO A 114 5.44 3.30 -22.54
N GLU A 115 6.63 3.92 -22.58
CA GLU A 115 7.59 3.73 -23.67
C GLU A 115 8.06 2.27 -23.76
N ASN A 116 8.41 1.67 -22.62
CA ASN A 116 8.78 0.25 -22.56
C ASN A 116 7.63 -0.70 -22.93
N MET A 117 6.38 -0.25 -22.77
CA MET A 117 5.19 -0.98 -23.21
C MET A 117 4.93 -0.86 -24.73
N GLY A 118 5.70 -0.06 -25.44
CA GLY A 118 5.52 0.20 -26.87
C GLY A 118 4.30 1.06 -27.18
N VAL A 119 3.83 1.88 -26.23
CA VAL A 119 2.73 2.82 -26.42
C VAL A 119 3.16 3.88 -27.48
N PRO A 120 2.28 4.28 -28.43
CA PRO A 120 2.59 5.32 -29.40
C PRO A 120 2.97 6.64 -28.71
N THR A 121 4.00 7.34 -29.24
CA THR A 121 4.58 8.56 -28.63
C THR A 121 3.52 9.61 -28.27
N ARG A 122 2.51 9.83 -29.12
CA ARG A 122 1.44 10.79 -28.83
C ARG A 122 0.66 10.39 -27.57
N GLU A 123 0.29 9.13 -27.47
CA GLU A 123 -0.46 8.59 -26.34
C GLU A 123 0.39 8.58 -25.05
N ILE A 124 1.72 8.37 -25.15
CA ILE A 124 2.63 8.48 -24.00
C ILE A 124 2.48 9.86 -23.35
N TRP A 125 2.54 10.93 -24.14
CA TRP A 125 2.45 12.29 -23.59
C TRP A 125 1.06 12.63 -23.03
N GLU A 126 0.00 12.08 -23.60
CA GLU A 126 -1.36 12.19 -23.05
C GLU A 126 -1.43 11.50 -21.67
N ARG A 127 -0.93 10.27 -21.53
CA ARG A 127 -0.87 9.52 -20.28
C ARG A 127 0.02 10.19 -19.23
N VAL A 128 1.17 10.73 -19.61
CA VAL A 128 2.08 11.49 -18.74
C VAL A 128 1.38 12.72 -18.17
N GLU A 129 0.70 13.48 -19.00
CA GLU A 129 -0.03 14.67 -18.57
C GLU A 129 -1.16 14.33 -17.60
N GLU A 130 -1.98 13.33 -17.90
CA GLU A 130 -3.07 12.85 -17.06
C GLU A 130 -2.55 12.36 -15.71
N SER A 131 -1.53 11.51 -15.71
CA SER A 131 -0.95 10.95 -14.49
C SER A 131 -0.32 12.01 -13.59
N LEU A 132 0.41 12.97 -14.16
CA LEU A 132 0.98 14.08 -13.40
C LEU A 132 -0.10 15.01 -12.82
N LYS A 133 -1.20 15.25 -13.55
CA LYS A 133 -2.35 16.00 -13.02
C LYS A 133 -3.04 15.28 -11.89
N ALA A 134 -3.27 13.97 -12.01
CA ALA A 134 -3.91 13.14 -10.99
C ALA A 134 -3.17 13.18 -9.63
N VAL A 135 -1.85 13.26 -9.65
CA VAL A 135 -1.03 13.37 -8.42
C VAL A 135 -0.63 14.81 -8.06
N GLY A 136 -1.11 15.83 -8.80
CA GLY A 136 -0.82 17.25 -8.54
C GLY A 136 0.62 17.65 -8.82
N MET A 137 1.28 17.03 -9.82
CA MET A 137 2.69 17.28 -10.16
C MET A 137 2.90 17.86 -11.56
N TYR A 138 1.84 18.20 -12.29
CA TYR A 138 1.94 18.66 -13.68
C TYR A 138 2.82 19.92 -13.86
N GLU A 139 2.74 20.87 -12.94
CA GLU A 139 3.57 22.10 -13.01
C GLU A 139 5.07 21.82 -12.86
N TYR A 140 5.43 20.66 -12.32
CA TYR A 140 6.82 20.22 -12.13
C TYR A 140 7.34 19.36 -13.28
N ARG A 141 6.56 19.11 -14.34
CA ARG A 141 6.89 18.17 -15.41
C ARG A 141 8.24 18.39 -16.08
N LYS A 142 8.66 19.67 -16.19
CA LYS A 142 9.96 20.06 -16.79
C LYS A 142 11.10 20.17 -15.77
N HIS A 143 10.85 19.90 -14.50
CA HIS A 143 11.86 19.98 -13.46
C HIS A 143 12.72 18.72 -13.43
N SER A 144 13.95 18.90 -12.92
CA SER A 144 14.77 17.75 -12.52
C SER A 144 14.23 17.14 -11.22
N PRO A 145 14.07 15.82 -11.13
CA PRO A 145 13.65 15.14 -9.90
C PRO A 145 14.53 15.47 -8.69
N ASN A 146 15.82 15.77 -8.90
CA ASN A 146 16.76 16.12 -7.83
C ASN A 146 16.40 17.45 -7.12
N LYS A 147 15.55 18.28 -7.72
CA LYS A 147 15.08 19.55 -7.12
C LYS A 147 13.76 19.42 -6.38
N LEU A 148 13.18 18.22 -6.35
CA LEU A 148 11.90 17.93 -5.71
C LEU A 148 12.08 17.52 -4.25
N SER A 149 11.09 17.85 -3.41
CA SER A 149 10.99 17.29 -2.05
C SER A 149 10.69 15.79 -2.09
N GLY A 150 10.93 15.08 -0.98
CA GLY A 150 10.64 13.64 -0.90
C GLY A 150 9.17 13.31 -1.25
N GLY A 151 8.21 14.09 -0.74
CA GLY A 151 6.79 13.91 -1.07
C GLY A 151 6.46 14.19 -2.54
N GLN A 152 7.14 15.16 -3.16
CA GLN A 152 7.00 15.41 -4.59
C GLN A 152 7.58 14.26 -5.42
N LYS A 153 8.77 13.76 -5.06
CA LYS A 153 9.38 12.58 -5.71
C LYS A 153 8.46 11.37 -5.61
N GLN A 154 7.89 11.12 -4.43
CA GLN A 154 6.97 9.99 -4.23
C GLN A 154 5.74 10.10 -5.14
N ARG A 155 5.15 11.30 -5.29
CA ARG A 155 4.03 11.50 -6.22
C ARG A 155 4.45 11.33 -7.68
N VAL A 156 5.66 11.72 -8.05
CA VAL A 156 6.20 11.43 -9.40
C VAL A 156 6.35 9.92 -9.62
N SER A 157 6.88 9.18 -8.64
CA SER A 157 6.96 7.71 -8.72
C SER A 157 5.59 7.05 -8.88
N ILE A 158 4.57 7.56 -8.18
CA ILE A 158 3.18 7.12 -8.34
C ILE A 158 2.67 7.44 -9.75
N ALA A 159 2.94 8.65 -10.27
CA ALA A 159 2.56 9.03 -11.63
C ALA A 159 3.20 8.13 -12.70
N GLY A 160 4.47 7.75 -12.53
CA GLY A 160 5.17 6.82 -13.42
C GLY A 160 4.51 5.44 -13.50
N VAL A 161 4.02 4.94 -12.36
CA VAL A 161 3.25 3.70 -12.33
C VAL A 161 1.87 3.90 -12.93
N LEU A 162 1.19 5.01 -12.62
CA LEU A 162 -0.15 5.30 -13.12
C LEU A 162 -0.19 5.46 -14.65
N ALA A 163 0.85 6.02 -15.26
CA ALA A 163 0.96 6.20 -16.71
C ALA A 163 0.94 4.87 -17.50
N MET A 164 1.21 3.75 -16.84
CA MET A 164 1.05 2.42 -17.41
C MET A 164 -0.41 1.95 -17.44
N HIS A 165 -1.37 2.72 -16.89
CA HIS A 165 -2.79 2.39 -16.74
C HIS A 165 -3.03 1.07 -16.02
N PRO A 166 -2.46 0.86 -14.82
CA PRO A 166 -2.64 -0.38 -14.08
C PRO A 166 -4.07 -0.48 -13.50
N LYS A 167 -4.57 -1.71 -13.33
CA LYS A 167 -5.83 -1.96 -12.61
C LYS A 167 -5.66 -1.87 -11.09
N CYS A 168 -4.42 -2.10 -10.60
CA CYS A 168 -4.07 -2.10 -9.20
C CYS A 168 -2.71 -1.43 -8.97
N ILE A 169 -2.57 -0.66 -7.89
CA ILE A 169 -1.30 -0.10 -7.44
C ILE A 169 -0.99 -0.63 -6.04
N VAL A 170 0.18 -1.25 -5.90
CA VAL A 170 0.73 -1.71 -4.63
C VAL A 170 1.75 -0.69 -4.14
N LEU A 171 1.53 -0.09 -2.98
CA LEU A 171 2.34 0.97 -2.39
C LEU A 171 3.02 0.42 -1.14
N ASP A 172 4.33 0.17 -1.21
CA ASP A 172 5.11 -0.37 -0.09
C ASP A 172 5.70 0.78 0.75
N GLU A 173 5.04 1.11 1.84
CA GLU A 173 5.39 2.19 2.79
C GLU A 173 5.69 3.55 2.09
N PRO A 174 4.81 4.06 1.22
CA PRO A 174 5.12 5.21 0.35
C PRO A 174 5.33 6.51 1.12
N THR A 175 5.01 6.54 2.40
CA THR A 175 5.05 7.76 3.23
C THR A 175 6.09 7.70 4.36
N ALA A 176 6.81 6.58 4.50
CA ALA A 176 7.71 6.32 5.63
C ALA A 176 8.84 7.36 5.76
N MET A 177 9.31 7.92 4.64
CA MET A 177 10.43 8.88 4.58
C MET A 177 9.96 10.34 4.49
N LEU A 178 8.66 10.60 4.69
CA LEU A 178 8.07 11.93 4.46
C LEU A 178 7.73 12.64 5.77
N ASP A 179 7.80 13.96 5.73
CA ASP A 179 7.25 14.81 6.76
C ASP A 179 5.70 14.73 6.80
N PRO A 180 5.04 15.20 7.87
CA PRO A 180 3.58 15.09 7.99
C PRO A 180 2.79 15.76 6.86
N SER A 181 3.33 16.83 6.23
CA SER A 181 2.68 17.50 5.11
C SER A 181 2.74 16.63 3.86
N GLY A 182 3.95 16.14 3.53
CA GLY A 182 4.17 15.25 2.39
C GLY A 182 3.33 13.96 2.46
N ARG A 183 3.20 13.37 3.67
CA ARG A 183 2.31 12.21 3.88
C ARG A 183 0.87 12.51 3.50
N ARG A 184 0.30 13.62 4.02
CA ARG A 184 -1.08 14.00 3.70
C ARG A 184 -1.29 14.22 2.22
N GLU A 185 -0.32 14.80 1.52
CA GLU A 185 -0.39 15.04 0.07
C GLU A 185 -0.37 13.73 -0.72
N VAL A 186 0.54 12.80 -0.37
CA VAL A 186 0.61 11.47 -1.01
C VAL A 186 -0.67 10.69 -0.77
N ILE A 187 -1.15 10.58 0.48
CA ILE A 187 -2.38 9.84 0.79
C ILE A 187 -3.60 10.46 0.11
N ARG A 188 -3.66 11.79 0.01
CA ARG A 188 -4.74 12.47 -0.73
C ARG A 188 -4.71 12.10 -2.21
N ALA A 189 -3.54 12.10 -2.84
CA ALA A 189 -3.39 11.69 -4.24
C ALA A 189 -3.81 10.23 -4.42
N VAL A 190 -3.31 9.31 -3.61
CA VAL A 190 -3.64 7.88 -3.65
C VAL A 190 -5.15 7.62 -3.48
N ARG A 191 -5.80 8.33 -2.54
CA ARG A 191 -7.26 8.25 -2.38
C ARG A 191 -8.01 8.78 -3.60
N GLY A 192 -7.50 9.86 -4.21
CA GLY A 192 -8.07 10.39 -5.46
C GLY A 192 -8.03 9.36 -6.58
N LEU A 193 -6.93 8.65 -6.75
CA LEU A 193 -6.79 7.57 -7.74
C LEU A 193 -7.83 6.46 -7.52
N ASN A 194 -8.06 6.07 -6.28
CA ASN A 194 -9.06 5.05 -5.98
C ASN A 194 -10.49 5.57 -6.22
N GLN A 195 -10.83 6.74 -5.66
CA GLN A 195 -12.21 7.23 -5.64
C GLN A 195 -12.67 7.82 -6.99
N VAL A 196 -11.77 8.42 -7.75
CA VAL A 196 -12.08 9.11 -9.01
C VAL A 196 -11.75 8.23 -10.22
N GLU A 197 -10.57 7.60 -10.22
CA GLU A 197 -10.09 6.79 -11.35
C GLU A 197 -10.48 5.31 -11.22
N GLY A 198 -11.01 4.88 -10.07
CA GLY A 198 -11.42 3.49 -9.82
C GLY A 198 -10.27 2.49 -9.73
N VAL A 199 -9.04 2.97 -9.55
CA VAL A 199 -7.85 2.12 -9.41
C VAL A 199 -7.89 1.39 -8.08
N THR A 200 -7.65 0.09 -8.07
CA THR A 200 -7.46 -0.68 -6.84
C THR A 200 -6.19 -0.23 -6.14
N VAL A 201 -6.25 0.05 -4.84
CA VAL A 201 -5.10 0.47 -4.06
C VAL A 201 -4.80 -0.54 -2.96
N ILE A 202 -3.56 -0.98 -2.88
CA ILE A 202 -3.04 -1.78 -1.78
C ILE A 202 -1.95 -0.94 -1.10
N LEU A 203 -2.27 -0.43 0.09
CA LEU A 203 -1.38 0.43 0.88
C LEU A 203 -0.76 -0.35 2.02
N ILE A 204 0.56 -0.54 1.98
CA ILE A 204 1.33 -1.04 3.10
C ILE A 204 1.82 0.15 3.89
N THR A 205 1.47 0.21 5.17
CA THR A 205 1.88 1.29 6.05
C THR A 205 1.90 0.84 7.52
N HIS A 206 2.58 1.60 8.34
CA HIS A 206 2.51 1.50 9.81
C HIS A 206 1.85 2.74 10.44
N TYR A 207 1.31 3.66 9.62
CA TYR A 207 0.60 4.85 10.08
C TYR A 207 -0.91 4.63 10.08
N MET A 208 -1.51 4.61 11.27
CA MET A 208 -2.91 4.26 11.45
C MET A 208 -3.88 5.25 10.82
N GLU A 209 -3.50 6.53 10.79
CA GLU A 209 -4.30 7.60 10.20
C GLU A 209 -4.47 7.48 8.69
N GLU A 210 -3.54 6.79 8.01
CA GLU A 210 -3.58 6.62 6.55
C GLU A 210 -4.66 5.65 6.08
N ILE A 211 -5.11 4.77 6.97
CA ILE A 211 -5.96 3.63 6.63
C ILE A 211 -7.37 3.69 7.22
N ILE A 212 -7.71 4.73 7.98
CA ILE A 212 -9.04 4.87 8.59
C ILE A 212 -10.19 4.88 7.56
N HIS A 213 -9.87 5.12 6.30
CA HIS A 213 -10.80 5.15 5.18
C HIS A 213 -10.63 3.96 4.23
N ALA A 214 -9.84 2.94 4.59
CA ALA A 214 -9.74 1.73 3.80
C ALA A 214 -11.04 0.92 3.83
N ASP A 215 -11.34 0.22 2.74
CA ASP A 215 -12.48 -0.69 2.68
C ASP A 215 -12.18 -1.96 3.47
N LYS A 216 -10.89 -2.38 3.49
CA LYS A 216 -10.44 -3.59 4.14
C LYS A 216 -9.03 -3.43 4.70
N VAL A 217 -8.78 -4.05 5.83
CA VAL A 217 -7.46 -4.08 6.49
C VAL A 217 -7.07 -5.52 6.76
N PHE A 218 -5.86 -5.87 6.37
CA PHE A 218 -5.17 -7.10 6.78
C PHE A 218 -4.08 -6.75 7.78
N VAL A 219 -4.03 -7.45 8.91
CA VAL A 219 -2.96 -7.29 9.91
C VAL A 219 -2.04 -8.50 9.84
N MET A 220 -0.75 -8.24 9.62
CA MET A 220 0.28 -9.27 9.54
C MET A 220 1.16 -9.29 10.78
N ASP A 221 1.42 -10.51 11.28
CA ASP A 221 2.41 -10.79 12.31
C ASP A 221 3.15 -12.09 11.95
N LYS A 222 4.48 -12.06 12.03
CA LYS A 222 5.36 -13.23 11.78
C LYS A 222 5.01 -14.02 10.51
N GLY A 223 4.80 -13.30 9.42
CA GLY A 223 4.51 -13.88 8.12
C GLY A 223 3.05 -14.30 7.88
N LYS A 224 2.16 -14.14 8.86
CA LYS A 224 0.75 -14.56 8.79
C LYS A 224 -0.20 -13.38 8.80
N VAL A 225 -1.34 -13.53 8.15
CA VAL A 225 -2.50 -12.66 8.36
C VAL A 225 -3.20 -13.12 9.65
N VAL A 226 -3.17 -12.28 10.68
CA VAL A 226 -3.71 -12.60 12.01
C VAL A 226 -5.04 -11.92 12.33
N MET A 227 -5.38 -10.86 11.57
CA MET A 227 -6.67 -10.17 11.63
C MET A 227 -7.04 -9.66 10.23
N GLU A 228 -8.33 -9.64 9.94
CA GLU A 228 -8.91 -9.11 8.71
C GLU A 228 -10.27 -8.48 9.04
N GLY A 229 -10.57 -7.35 8.45
CA GLY A 229 -11.86 -6.65 8.66
C GLY A 229 -11.83 -5.22 8.15
N VAL A 230 -12.89 -4.46 8.43
CA VAL A 230 -12.92 -3.01 8.17
C VAL A 230 -12.15 -2.26 9.26
N PRO A 231 -11.62 -1.04 8.98
CA PRO A 231 -10.81 -0.29 9.96
C PRO A 231 -11.46 -0.19 11.34
N ARG A 232 -12.77 0.06 11.39
CA ARG A 232 -13.52 0.20 12.66
C ARG A 232 -13.48 -1.07 13.52
N GLU A 233 -13.60 -2.22 12.91
CA GLU A 233 -13.53 -3.52 13.60
C GLU A 233 -12.11 -3.83 14.08
N ILE A 234 -11.12 -3.55 13.25
CA ILE A 234 -9.71 -3.76 13.57
C ILE A 234 -9.30 -2.86 14.74
N PHE A 235 -9.53 -1.56 14.64
CA PHE A 235 -9.12 -0.59 15.68
C PHE A 235 -9.95 -0.65 16.95
N SER A 236 -11.14 -1.28 16.94
CA SER A 236 -11.88 -1.56 18.17
C SER A 236 -11.18 -2.58 19.08
N GLN A 237 -10.23 -3.36 18.54
CA GLN A 237 -9.49 -4.40 19.27
C GLN A 237 -8.14 -3.87 19.80
N VAL A 238 -8.20 -2.76 20.57
CA VAL A 238 -7.03 -1.99 21.03
C VAL A 238 -6.00 -2.88 21.75
N GLU A 239 -6.44 -3.75 22.69
CA GLU A 239 -5.52 -4.62 23.44
C GLU A 239 -4.80 -5.60 22.51
N ARG A 240 -5.52 -6.22 21.58
CA ARG A 240 -4.94 -7.17 20.62
C ARG A 240 -3.92 -6.50 19.70
N LEU A 241 -4.19 -5.28 19.23
CA LEU A 241 -3.24 -4.53 18.41
C LEU A 241 -1.98 -4.18 19.21
N LYS A 242 -2.11 -3.80 20.49
CA LYS A 242 -0.97 -3.57 21.39
C LYS A 242 -0.13 -4.83 21.60
N GLU A 243 -0.74 -6.01 21.74
CA GLU A 243 -0.03 -7.30 21.82
C GLU A 243 0.78 -7.57 20.53
N LEU A 244 0.25 -7.16 19.37
CA LEU A 244 0.92 -7.22 18.07
C LEU A 244 1.93 -6.09 17.83
N ARG A 245 2.19 -5.25 18.85
CA ARG A 245 3.08 -4.07 18.78
C ARG A 245 2.66 -3.05 17.73
N LEU A 246 1.34 -2.92 17.55
CA LEU A 246 0.73 -1.95 16.65
C LEU A 246 0.00 -0.89 17.48
N ASP A 247 0.09 0.35 17.01
CA ASP A 247 -0.68 1.44 17.58
C ASP A 247 -2.12 1.45 17.02
N VAL A 248 -2.93 2.32 17.58
CA VAL A 248 -4.28 2.66 17.09
C VAL A 248 -4.35 4.18 16.88
N PRO A 249 -5.30 4.70 16.08
CA PRO A 249 -5.49 6.15 15.98
C PRO A 249 -5.61 6.78 17.37
N GLN A 250 -4.99 7.97 17.56
CA GLN A 250 -4.96 8.63 18.87
C GLN A 250 -6.36 8.84 19.45
N VAL A 251 -7.34 9.16 18.60
CA VAL A 251 -8.74 9.34 19.01
C VAL A 251 -9.37 8.04 19.48
N THR A 252 -9.02 6.91 18.84
CA THR A 252 -9.49 5.57 19.24
C THR A 252 -8.91 5.19 20.61
N LEU A 253 -7.62 5.48 20.82
CA LEU A 253 -6.97 5.24 22.12
C LEU A 253 -7.61 6.08 23.22
N LEU A 254 -7.86 7.37 22.95
CA LEU A 254 -8.51 8.26 23.92
C LEU A 254 -9.92 7.76 24.27
N ALA A 255 -10.73 7.41 23.27
CA ALA A 255 -12.07 6.85 23.49
C ALA A 255 -12.03 5.57 24.35
N TYR A 256 -11.08 4.67 24.05
CA TYR A 256 -10.85 3.46 24.82
C TYR A 256 -10.47 3.74 26.28
N GLU A 257 -9.59 4.70 26.55
CA GLU A 257 -9.20 5.06 27.92
C GLU A 257 -10.34 5.74 28.70
N LEU A 258 -11.19 6.52 28.02
CA LEU A 258 -12.40 7.10 28.60
C LEU A 258 -13.45 6.02 28.92
N GLU A 259 -13.62 5.03 28.06
CA GLU A 259 -14.49 3.86 28.30
C GLU A 259 -14.03 3.08 29.53
N LYS A 260 -12.73 2.84 29.69
CA LYS A 260 -12.14 2.20 30.88
C LYS A 260 -12.42 2.96 32.18
N ARG A 261 -12.59 4.28 32.11
CA ARG A 261 -12.94 5.14 33.26
C ARG A 261 -14.45 5.26 33.49
N GLY A 262 -15.27 4.48 32.77
CA GLY A 262 -16.71 4.39 32.94
C GLY A 262 -17.56 5.28 32.05
N MET A 263 -16.95 5.99 31.09
CA MET A 263 -17.71 6.76 30.09
C MET A 263 -18.31 5.80 29.07
N LYS A 264 -19.59 5.95 28.75
CA LYS A 264 -20.24 5.13 27.72
C LYS A 264 -20.07 5.79 26.36
N LEU A 265 -19.12 5.30 25.58
CA LEU A 265 -18.83 5.76 24.21
C LEU A 265 -19.05 4.61 23.23
N ARG A 266 -19.29 4.97 21.95
CA ARG A 266 -19.32 3.99 20.86
C ARG A 266 -17.92 3.42 20.63
N ARG A 267 -17.82 2.11 20.40
CA ARG A 267 -16.54 1.47 20.06
C ARG A 267 -16.11 1.79 18.62
N GLY A 268 -14.80 1.77 18.39
CA GLY A 268 -14.22 1.94 17.07
C GLY A 268 -14.37 3.35 16.50
N ILE A 269 -14.27 4.37 17.35
CA ILE A 269 -14.16 5.78 16.94
C ILE A 269 -12.84 5.95 16.19
N LEU A 270 -12.88 6.54 15.00
CA LEU A 270 -11.73 6.67 14.10
C LEU A 270 -11.32 8.12 13.86
N THR A 271 -12.22 9.09 14.04
CA THR A 271 -11.95 10.51 13.75
C THR A 271 -12.21 11.40 14.95
N VAL A 272 -11.59 12.59 14.93
CA VAL A 272 -11.77 13.60 15.99
C VAL A 272 -13.23 14.06 16.06
N GLU A 273 -13.87 14.21 14.91
CA GLU A 273 -15.27 14.62 14.80
C GLU A 273 -16.19 13.58 15.44
N GLU A 274 -15.99 12.29 15.16
CA GLU A 274 -16.75 11.20 15.79
C GLU A 274 -16.62 11.23 17.31
N LEU A 275 -15.41 11.45 17.83
CA LEU A 275 -15.17 11.50 19.27
C LEU A 275 -15.82 12.73 19.89
N ALA A 276 -15.73 13.90 19.25
CA ALA A 276 -16.34 15.13 19.72
C ALA A 276 -17.86 14.99 19.83
N ASP A 277 -18.52 14.43 18.80
CA ASP A 277 -19.96 14.20 18.79
C ASP A 277 -20.40 13.26 19.93
N GLU A 278 -19.66 12.17 20.15
CA GLU A 278 -19.94 11.23 21.25
C GLU A 278 -19.75 11.90 22.64
N LEU A 279 -18.72 12.72 22.82
CA LEU A 279 -18.47 13.43 24.08
C LEU A 279 -19.56 14.48 24.37
N ILE A 280 -19.97 15.25 23.37
CA ILE A 280 -21.06 16.23 23.51
C ILE A 280 -22.37 15.49 23.90
N GLY A 281 -22.65 14.37 23.23
CA GLY A 281 -23.83 13.55 23.54
C GLY A 281 -23.79 12.92 24.92
N ALA A 282 -22.60 12.58 25.44
CA ALA A 282 -22.42 12.00 26.77
C ALA A 282 -22.55 13.05 27.90
N ILE A 283 -22.12 14.30 27.65
CA ILE A 283 -22.20 15.41 28.64
C ILE A 283 -23.62 16.00 28.72
N SER A 284 -24.39 15.89 27.61
CA SER A 284 -25.76 16.42 27.51
C SER A 284 -26.82 15.49 28.11
N ARG A 285 -26.45 14.33 28.60
CA ARG A 285 -27.28 13.33 29.30
C ARG A 285 -27.03 13.35 30.80
#